data_2fb0669cee85037270115c98d0292788
#
_entry.id   2fb0669cee85037270115c98d0292788
#
_cell.length_a   1.000
_cell.length_b   1.000
_cell.length_c   1.000
_cell.angle_alpha   90.00
_cell.angle_beta   90.00
_cell.angle_gamma   90.00
#
_symmetry.space_group_name_H-M   'P 1'
#
loop_
_entity.id
_entity.type
_entity.pdbx_description
1 polymer ?
#
loop_
_entity_poly.entity_id
_entity_poly.type
_entity_poly.pdbx_seq_one_letter_code
_entity_poly.pdbx_strand_id
1 'polypeptide(L)'
;SQGLNYNILPPTNRLIIPDLNINVHLIDTESNGRVDFSQENFDDELTKGVVKYPTTPTPGSKGNTLIFGHTSTEWWKKNEYGVVFRNIPKLKVGQRFQVVRNGQLTTYEMVERKVVRPKDVENYYHEFSDKNESYLTLMGCYPI
;
A
#
# COMPACT_ATOMS: atom_id res chain seq x y z
N SER A 1 -29.91 7.78 -15.99
CA SER A 1 -29.64 7.38 -16.22
C SER A 1 -29.62 6.52 -16.64
N GLN A 2 -30.11 6.44 -16.89
CA GLN A 2 -30.31 5.64 -17.14
C GLN A 2 -29.50 4.65 -17.36
N GLY A 3 -29.46 3.75 -16.90
CA GLY A 3 -28.62 2.63 -17.16
C GLY A 3 -27.15 2.90 -17.34
N LEU A 4 -26.73 4.02 -17.02
CA LEU A 4 -25.35 4.38 -17.18
C LEU A 4 -24.60 4.09 -15.90
N ASN A 5 -23.92 2.94 -15.89
CA ASN A 5 -23.05 2.57 -14.78
C ASN A 5 -21.68 3.16 -15.00
N TYR A 6 -21.51 4.42 -14.68
CA TYR A 6 -20.20 5.00 -14.64
C TYR A 6 -19.51 4.62 -13.35
N ASN A 7 -18.42 3.89 -13.46
CA ASN A 7 -17.53 3.72 -12.32
C ASN A 7 -16.78 5.02 -12.14
N ILE A 8 -17.35 5.91 -11.34
CA ILE A 8 -16.69 7.15 -11.00
C ILE A 8 -15.58 6.83 -10.01
N LEU A 9 -14.34 7.03 -10.45
CA LEU A 9 -13.20 6.83 -9.57
C LEU A 9 -13.09 7.99 -8.58
N PRO A 10 -12.60 7.73 -7.36
CA PRO A 10 -12.30 8.80 -6.42
C PRO A 10 -11.36 9.83 -7.04
N PRO A 11 -11.51 11.11 -6.73
CA PRO A 11 -10.65 12.16 -7.26
C PRO A 11 -9.24 12.12 -6.66
N THR A 12 -9.03 11.38 -5.57
CA THR A 12 -7.75 11.25 -4.89
C THR A 12 -7.16 9.86 -5.07
N ASN A 13 -5.86 9.75 -4.88
CA ASN A 13 -5.20 8.45 -4.89
C ASN A 13 -5.62 7.65 -3.65
N ARG A 14 -5.95 6.38 -3.84
CA ARG A 14 -6.51 5.55 -2.77
C ARG A 14 -6.00 4.11 -2.84
N LEU A 15 -5.93 3.49 -1.66
CA LEU A 15 -5.83 2.04 -1.52
C LEU A 15 -7.16 1.52 -1.01
N ILE A 16 -7.74 0.56 -1.70
CA ILE A 16 -9.06 0.02 -1.38
C ILE A 16 -8.95 -1.50 -1.23
N ILE A 17 -9.18 -1.99 0.00
CA ILE A 17 -9.18 -3.43 0.30
C ILE A 17 -10.55 -3.75 0.89
N PRO A 18 -11.53 -4.13 0.05
CA PRO A 18 -12.92 -4.31 0.51
C PRO A 18 -13.06 -5.34 1.63
N ASP A 19 -12.33 -6.45 1.54
CA ASP A 19 -12.44 -7.53 2.52
C ASP A 19 -11.94 -7.15 3.91
N LEU A 20 -11.18 -6.07 4.01
CA LEU A 20 -10.69 -5.55 5.29
C LEU A 20 -11.33 -4.23 5.66
N ASN A 21 -12.31 -3.77 4.87
CA ASN A 21 -12.95 -2.48 5.06
C ASN A 21 -11.94 -1.32 5.08
N ILE A 22 -10.96 -1.40 4.19
CA ILE A 22 -9.94 -0.36 4.03
C ILE A 22 -10.25 0.44 2.76
N ASN A 23 -10.35 1.75 2.91
CA ASN A 23 -10.44 2.70 1.80
C ASN A 23 -9.78 3.98 2.28
N VAL A 24 -8.50 4.16 1.95
CA VAL A 24 -7.67 5.19 2.55
C VAL A 24 -6.87 5.94 1.49
N HIS A 25 -6.41 7.13 1.84
CA HIS A 25 -5.55 7.90 0.96
C HIS A 25 -4.22 7.17 0.71
N LEU A 26 -3.79 7.22 -0.54
CA LEU A 26 -2.45 6.77 -0.93
C LEU A 26 -1.59 8.01 -1.18
N ILE A 27 -0.54 8.14 -0.39
CA ILE A 27 0.41 9.25 -0.51
C ILE A 27 1.53 8.82 -1.47
N ASP A 28 1.65 9.54 -2.56
CA ASP A 28 2.70 9.30 -3.54
C ASP A 28 3.89 10.20 -3.23
N THR A 29 4.99 9.58 -2.81
CA THR A 29 6.16 10.31 -2.34
C THR A 29 7.21 10.57 -3.42
N GLU A 30 7.01 10.10 -4.64
CA GLU A 30 7.98 10.32 -5.72
C GLU A 30 8.29 11.79 -5.94
N SER A 31 7.28 12.61 -5.88
CA SER A 31 7.43 14.06 -6.06
C SER A 31 8.24 14.72 -4.94
N ASN A 32 8.43 14.02 -3.82
CA ASN A 32 9.17 14.55 -2.68
C ASN A 32 10.67 14.22 -2.73
N GLY A 33 11.11 13.44 -3.73
CA GLY A 33 12.51 13.09 -3.90
C GLY A 33 13.07 12.14 -2.84
N ARG A 34 12.23 11.49 -2.07
CA ARG A 34 12.66 10.55 -1.04
C ARG A 34 13.04 9.22 -1.69
N VAL A 35 14.11 8.59 -1.19
CA VAL A 35 14.68 7.41 -1.84
C VAL A 35 15.04 6.28 -0.89
N ASP A 36 14.78 6.39 0.42
CA ASP A 36 15.17 5.32 1.33
C ASP A 36 13.95 4.59 1.90
N PHE A 37 14.18 3.36 2.38
CA PHE A 37 13.11 2.46 2.83
C PHE A 37 12.79 2.59 4.33
N SER A 38 13.32 3.62 5.01
CA SER A 38 13.03 3.84 6.42
C SER A 38 11.64 4.44 6.60
N GLN A 39 10.82 3.82 7.45
CA GLN A 39 9.51 4.37 7.79
C GLN A 39 9.62 5.71 8.52
N GLU A 40 10.71 5.92 9.25
CA GLU A 40 10.91 7.16 10.02
C GLU A 40 10.92 8.40 9.14
N ASN A 41 11.37 8.25 7.89
CA ASN A 41 11.40 9.36 6.93
C ASN A 41 10.02 9.72 6.39
N PHE A 42 8.98 8.96 6.74
CA PHE A 42 7.64 9.14 6.21
C PHE A 42 6.60 9.33 7.32
N ASP A 43 7.04 9.67 8.52
CA ASP A 43 6.12 9.83 9.67
C ASP A 43 5.00 10.82 9.38
N ASP A 44 5.31 11.93 8.73
CA ASP A 44 4.31 12.93 8.36
C ASP A 44 3.28 12.36 7.38
N GLU A 45 3.76 11.71 6.33
CA GLU A 45 2.89 11.13 5.31
C GLU A 45 2.02 10.01 5.90
N LEU A 46 2.57 9.23 6.83
CA LEU A 46 1.83 8.14 7.48
C LEU A 46 0.71 8.63 8.40
N THR A 47 0.70 9.89 8.77
CA THR A 47 -0.45 10.47 9.48
C THR A 47 -1.60 10.79 8.54
N LYS A 48 -1.36 10.79 7.24
CA LYS A 48 -2.33 11.19 6.21
C LYS A 48 -2.86 10.03 5.37
N GLY A 49 -2.22 8.89 5.46
CA GLY A 49 -2.64 7.72 4.69
C GLY A 49 -1.59 6.61 4.69
N VAL A 50 -1.66 5.76 3.68
CA VAL A 50 -0.62 4.80 3.38
C VAL A 50 0.33 5.41 2.36
N VAL A 51 1.57 4.93 2.32
CA VAL A 51 2.64 5.60 1.56
C VAL A 51 3.21 4.66 0.51
N LYS A 52 3.28 5.15 -0.73
CA LYS A 52 4.04 4.49 -1.78
C LYS A 52 5.50 4.90 -1.68
N TYR A 53 6.41 3.92 -1.60
CA TYR A 53 7.84 4.22 -1.61
C TYR A 53 8.27 4.85 -2.92
N PRO A 54 9.10 5.89 -2.86
CA PRO A 54 9.36 6.75 -4.03
C PRO A 54 10.09 6.08 -5.19
N THR A 55 10.95 5.12 -4.92
CA THR A 55 11.74 4.47 -5.98
C THR A 55 11.07 3.23 -6.57
N THR A 56 9.88 2.88 -6.06
CA THR A 56 9.18 1.70 -6.55
C THR A 56 8.28 2.06 -7.73
N PRO A 57 7.99 1.09 -8.62
CA PRO A 57 7.20 1.36 -9.81
C PRO A 57 5.82 1.93 -9.52
N THR A 58 5.28 2.62 -10.50
CA THR A 58 3.88 3.05 -10.48
C THR A 58 2.97 1.83 -10.47
N PRO A 59 1.88 1.81 -9.68
CA PRO A 59 0.91 0.72 -9.73
C PRO A 59 0.44 0.44 -11.15
N GLY A 60 0.42 -0.84 -11.52
CA GLY A 60 0.09 -1.28 -12.87
C GLY A 60 1.29 -1.47 -13.77
N SER A 61 2.45 -0.92 -13.43
CA SER A 61 3.68 -1.10 -14.18
C SER A 61 4.39 -2.38 -13.77
N LYS A 62 5.28 -2.86 -14.64
CA LYS A 62 6.12 -4.02 -14.31
C LYS A 62 7.00 -3.73 -13.09
N GLY A 63 7.24 -4.77 -12.32
CA GLY A 63 8.03 -4.70 -11.11
C GLY A 63 7.19 -4.75 -9.86
N ASN A 64 7.76 -4.34 -8.75
CA ASN A 64 7.11 -4.45 -7.44
C ASN A 64 6.91 -3.06 -6.82
N THR A 65 5.67 -2.61 -6.78
CA THR A 65 5.31 -1.37 -6.08
C THR A 65 5.23 -1.66 -4.59
N LEU A 66 5.82 -0.80 -3.76
CA LEU A 66 5.80 -0.99 -2.31
C LEU A 66 4.96 0.09 -1.65
N ILE A 67 3.94 -0.34 -0.90
CA ILE A 67 3.06 0.53 -0.12
C ILE A 67 3.13 0.08 1.33
N PHE A 68 3.33 1.03 2.24
CA PHE A 68 3.38 0.70 3.65
C PHE A 68 2.43 1.59 4.46
N GLY A 69 2.05 1.08 5.63
CA GLY A 69 1.17 1.78 6.54
C GLY A 69 1.38 1.30 7.97
N HIS A 70 0.87 2.07 8.92
CA HIS A 70 0.97 1.71 10.32
C HIS A 70 0.09 0.52 10.68
N THR A 71 0.59 -0.34 11.56
CA THR A 71 -0.17 -1.46 12.15
C THR A 71 -0.60 -1.16 13.57
N SER A 72 0.10 -0.26 14.26
CA SER A 72 -0.21 0.14 15.62
C SER A 72 0.28 1.56 15.87
N THR A 73 -0.28 2.20 16.88
CA THR A 73 0.16 3.50 17.34
C THR A 73 0.13 3.52 18.86
N GLU A 74 0.96 4.35 19.48
CA GLU A 74 0.93 4.54 20.90
C GLU A 74 -0.39 5.20 21.31
N TRP A 75 -0.94 4.81 22.46
CA TRP A 75 -2.29 5.23 22.90
C TRP A 75 -2.46 6.74 22.99
N TRP A 76 -1.37 7.49 23.21
CA TRP A 76 -1.40 8.94 23.27
C TRP A 76 -1.22 9.63 21.92
N LYS A 77 -0.83 8.88 20.89
CA LYS A 77 -0.66 9.40 19.53
C LYS A 77 -1.81 8.94 18.65
N LYS A 78 -3.02 9.32 19.01
CA LYS A 78 -4.19 8.93 18.24
C LYS A 78 -4.18 9.59 16.87
N ASN A 79 -4.33 8.77 15.85
CA ASN A 79 -4.36 9.22 14.49
C ASN A 79 -5.20 8.24 13.67
N GLU A 80 -5.94 8.80 12.75
CA GLU A 80 -6.88 8.06 11.91
C GLU A 80 -6.24 6.87 11.20
N TYR A 81 -4.98 6.99 10.83
CA TYR A 81 -4.27 5.96 10.08
C TYR A 81 -3.30 5.15 10.93
N GLY A 82 -3.32 5.31 12.24
CA GLY A 82 -2.36 4.64 13.12
C GLY A 82 -2.44 3.13 13.15
N VAL A 83 -3.57 2.58 12.71
CA VAL A 83 -3.80 1.12 12.69
C VAL A 83 -4.32 0.64 11.33
N VAL A 84 -4.09 1.42 10.28
CA VAL A 84 -4.69 1.16 8.97
C VAL A 84 -4.34 -0.24 8.45
N PHE A 85 -3.13 -0.73 8.70
CA PHE A 85 -2.68 -2.04 8.25
C PHE A 85 -2.71 -3.13 9.33
N ARG A 86 -3.36 -2.87 10.48
CA ARG A 86 -3.44 -3.87 11.55
C ARG A 86 -3.97 -5.22 11.05
N ASN A 87 -4.92 -5.19 10.16
CA ASN A 87 -5.63 -6.40 9.72
C ASN A 87 -5.13 -6.97 8.38
N ILE A 88 -4.06 -6.43 7.79
CA ILE A 88 -3.58 -7.02 6.53
C ILE A 88 -3.16 -8.49 6.66
N PRO A 89 -2.70 -9.00 7.83
CA PRO A 89 -2.48 -10.44 7.98
C PRO A 89 -3.73 -11.29 7.78
N LYS A 90 -4.92 -10.70 7.84
CA LYS A 90 -6.18 -11.41 7.62
C LYS A 90 -6.56 -11.52 6.14
N LEU A 91 -5.86 -10.80 5.25
CA LEU A 91 -6.09 -10.90 3.82
C LEU A 91 -5.64 -12.26 3.34
N LYS A 92 -6.49 -12.95 2.58
CA LYS A 92 -6.25 -14.33 2.15
C LYS A 92 -5.83 -14.37 0.69
N VAL A 93 -5.05 -15.40 0.36
CA VAL A 93 -4.69 -15.69 -1.03
C VAL A 93 -5.96 -15.78 -1.88
N GLY A 94 -5.96 -15.10 -3.01
CA GLY A 94 -7.09 -15.02 -3.92
C GLY A 94 -7.98 -13.81 -3.72
N GLN A 95 -7.91 -13.13 -2.58
CA GLN A 95 -8.67 -11.92 -2.36
C GLN A 95 -8.08 -10.76 -3.16
N ARG A 96 -8.95 -9.87 -3.62
CA ARG A 96 -8.56 -8.77 -4.49
C ARG A 96 -8.64 -7.43 -3.78
N PHE A 97 -7.77 -6.53 -4.19
CA PHE A 97 -7.80 -5.17 -3.74
C PHE A 97 -7.39 -4.23 -4.88
N GLN A 98 -7.58 -2.94 -4.69
CA GLN A 98 -7.46 -1.97 -5.75
C GLN A 98 -6.62 -0.78 -5.34
N VAL A 99 -5.90 -0.23 -6.31
CA VAL A 99 -5.17 1.02 -6.16
C VAL A 99 -5.69 1.99 -7.20
N VAL A 100 -6.07 3.19 -6.75
CA VAL A 100 -6.42 4.29 -7.63
C VAL A 100 -5.29 5.32 -7.57
N ARG A 101 -4.69 5.62 -8.71
CA ARG A 101 -3.63 6.62 -8.82
C ARG A 101 -3.77 7.41 -10.10
N ASN A 102 -3.85 8.72 -9.97
CA ASN A 102 -4.00 9.64 -11.11
C ASN A 102 -5.14 9.23 -12.04
N GLY A 103 -6.27 8.83 -11.45
CA GLY A 103 -7.46 8.44 -12.21
C GLY A 103 -7.41 7.05 -12.83
N GLN A 104 -6.37 6.27 -12.54
CA GLN A 104 -6.25 4.90 -13.04
C GLN A 104 -6.48 3.89 -11.93
N LEU A 105 -7.33 2.91 -12.19
CA LEU A 105 -7.63 1.82 -11.28
C LEU A 105 -6.82 0.60 -11.66
N THR A 106 -6.08 0.05 -10.69
CA THR A 106 -5.38 -1.22 -10.86
C THR A 106 -5.90 -2.19 -9.82
N THR A 107 -6.28 -3.40 -10.26
CA THR A 107 -6.73 -4.48 -9.38
C THR A 107 -5.61 -5.49 -9.20
N TYR A 108 -5.33 -5.83 -7.95
CA TYR A 108 -4.34 -6.84 -7.58
C TYR A 108 -5.02 -8.00 -6.87
N GLU A 109 -4.39 -9.16 -6.94
CA GLU A 109 -4.82 -10.35 -6.21
C GLU A 109 -3.73 -10.76 -5.25
N MET A 110 -4.11 -11.04 -4.01
CA MET A 110 -3.18 -11.48 -2.98
C MET A 110 -2.65 -12.87 -3.31
N VAL A 111 -1.33 -13.03 -3.41
CA VAL A 111 -0.70 -14.30 -3.79
C VAL A 111 0.21 -14.86 -2.70
N GLU A 112 0.77 -14.02 -1.83
CA GLU A 112 1.73 -14.47 -0.84
C GLU A 112 1.76 -13.53 0.35
N ARG A 113 2.00 -14.10 1.52
CA ARG A 113 2.21 -13.35 2.76
C ARG A 113 3.44 -13.90 3.48
N LYS A 114 4.29 -13.01 3.97
CA LYS A 114 5.46 -13.40 4.76
C LYS A 114 5.69 -12.44 5.91
N VAL A 115 6.29 -12.98 6.97
CA VAL A 115 6.85 -12.19 8.06
C VAL A 115 8.37 -12.23 7.89
N VAL A 116 8.98 -11.06 7.77
CA VAL A 116 10.42 -10.96 7.56
C VAL A 116 11.02 -10.01 8.60
N ARG A 117 12.30 -10.22 8.91
CA ARG A 117 13.02 -9.29 9.78
C ARG A 117 13.29 -7.99 9.04
N PRO A 118 13.37 -6.85 9.75
CA PRO A 118 13.63 -5.57 9.09
C PRO A 118 14.85 -5.58 8.16
N LYS A 119 15.92 -6.28 8.54
CA LYS A 119 17.14 -6.37 7.73
C LYS A 119 16.94 -7.15 6.43
N ASP A 120 15.90 -7.95 6.33
CA ASP A 120 15.64 -8.80 5.17
C ASP A 120 14.58 -8.19 4.22
N VAL A 121 13.97 -7.07 4.60
CA VAL A 121 12.89 -6.45 3.83
C VAL A 121 13.33 -6.12 2.42
N GLU A 122 14.49 -5.50 2.26
CA GLU A 122 14.96 -5.07 0.95
C GLU A 122 15.21 -6.26 0.03
N ASN A 123 15.84 -7.31 0.54
CA ASN A 123 16.07 -8.53 -0.24
C ASN A 123 14.77 -9.19 -0.65
N TYR A 124 13.81 -9.26 0.27
CA TYR A 124 12.52 -9.84 -0.02
C TYR A 124 11.76 -9.01 -1.06
N TYR A 125 11.82 -7.71 -0.94
CA TYR A 125 11.20 -6.81 -1.90
C TYR A 125 11.73 -7.07 -3.32
N HIS A 126 13.04 -7.25 -3.47
CA HIS A 126 13.67 -7.46 -4.76
C HIS A 126 13.31 -8.80 -5.39
N GLU A 127 12.80 -9.76 -4.63
CA GLU A 127 12.37 -11.03 -5.17
C GLU A 127 11.36 -10.89 -6.31
N PHE A 128 10.49 -9.89 -6.23
CA PHE A 128 9.48 -9.64 -7.26
C PHE A 128 9.80 -8.45 -8.16
N SER A 129 10.85 -7.72 -7.88
CA SER A 129 11.15 -6.49 -8.61
C SER A 129 11.58 -6.75 -10.05
N ASP A 130 12.21 -7.90 -10.29
CA ASP A 130 12.73 -8.26 -11.61
C ASP A 130 11.74 -9.10 -12.42
N LYS A 131 10.52 -9.29 -11.92
CA LYS A 131 9.50 -10.06 -12.63
C LYS A 131 8.91 -9.24 -13.78
N ASN A 132 8.39 -9.95 -14.77
CA ASN A 132 7.86 -9.33 -15.98
C ASN A 132 6.38 -8.93 -15.84
N GLU A 133 5.84 -9.00 -14.63
CA GLU A 133 4.46 -8.65 -14.32
C GLU A 133 4.42 -7.51 -13.31
N SER A 134 3.22 -6.96 -13.10
CA SER A 134 3.01 -5.94 -12.08
C SER A 134 2.72 -6.59 -10.74
N TYR A 135 3.60 -6.38 -9.77
CA TYR A 135 3.42 -6.82 -8.39
C TYR A 135 3.26 -5.62 -7.47
N LEU A 136 2.62 -5.84 -6.35
CA LEU A 136 2.49 -4.85 -5.31
C LEU A 136 2.65 -5.51 -3.95
N THR A 137 3.46 -4.91 -3.10
CA THR A 137 3.69 -5.37 -1.74
C THR A 137 3.06 -4.39 -0.77
N LEU A 138 2.20 -4.89 0.10
CA LEU A 138 1.69 -4.14 1.25
C LEU A 138 2.54 -4.52 2.46
N MET A 139 3.13 -3.53 3.11
CA MET A 139 4.04 -3.74 4.23
C MET A 139 3.55 -3.04 5.49
N GLY A 140 3.55 -3.76 6.59
CA GLY A 140 3.31 -3.22 7.92
C GLY A 140 4.27 -3.85 8.91
N CYS A 141 4.31 -3.32 10.13
CA CYS A 141 5.13 -3.89 11.19
C CYS A 141 4.43 -5.06 11.86
N TYR A 142 5.20 -6.09 12.24
CA TYR A 142 4.70 -7.26 12.95
C TYR A 142 5.70 -7.64 14.05
N PRO A 143 5.28 -8.08 15.23
CA PRO A 143 3.87 -8.12 15.72
C PRO A 143 3.31 -6.74 15.97
N ILE A 144 2.00 -6.73 16.04
CA ILE A 144 1.23 -5.48 16.25
C ILE A 144 1.33 -5.04 17.71
#